data_3272cb1aa9d418116f24a304f95e2670
#
_entry.id   3272cb1aa9d418116f24a304f95e2670
#
_cell.length_a   1.000
_cell.length_b   1.000
_cell.length_c   1.000
_cell.angle_alpha   90.00
_cell.angle_beta   90.00
_cell.angle_gamma   90.00
#
_symmetry.space_group_name_H-M   'P 1'
#
loop_
_entity.id
_entity.type
_entity.pdbx_description
1 polymer ?
#
loop_
_entity_poly.entity_id
_entity_poly.type
_entity_poly.pdbx_seq_one_letter_code
_entity_poly.pdbx_strand_id
1 'polypeptide(L)'
;MMRSYSKVSLSAITATAMGTGTFLIVVASVLAAELIEAFGITRAQVGLLVTSFGVVGGLLSPLLGRFTDRIGAVPATRGVFTAGAIAMAGVAIAPAYPILIVAALATGVANGWCNPATNLLIVDNLDPGQRGVVTGIKQSGVQITAFLAGLILPSVAALWNWRVAVLMLLVIPIGALAAMTRRESRPHKGAASAHAAGGSVPASVRWIAVYGAVSGFATSGVFVFIALFADEDQAWSPQAAGVLLGVVGLVGVAARVIWPQVSERRLGHGPTLRLLGALSMVSSMILAIAATRGIPPWMLVVSAILLGAGSVAWNAVGMLAVMDLSPQGAVGRGTGAVLLGFLLGTALGTPLLGLSIDLVGSYGPGWISVTVLHAVTILIALKIPAGSTQPVS
;
A
#
# COMPACT_ATOMS: atom_id res chain seq x y z
N MET A 1 -5.55 -35.71 -3.50
CA MET A 1 -5.39 -34.64 -4.51
C MET A 1 -5.53 -33.29 -3.79
N MET A 2 -4.41 -32.61 -3.49
CA MET A 2 -4.44 -31.33 -2.78
C MET A 2 -5.05 -30.26 -3.70
N ARG A 3 -6.14 -29.62 -3.28
CA ARG A 3 -6.79 -28.56 -4.07
C ARG A 3 -5.91 -27.29 -4.02
N SER A 4 -5.31 -26.91 -5.15
CA SER A 4 -4.67 -25.59 -5.29
C SER A 4 -5.73 -24.49 -5.15
N TYR A 5 -5.30 -23.30 -4.68
CA TYR A 5 -6.19 -22.14 -4.68
C TYR A 5 -6.55 -21.78 -6.13
N SER A 6 -7.84 -21.59 -6.43
CA SER A 6 -8.26 -20.98 -7.68
C SER A 6 -7.79 -19.50 -7.73
N LYS A 7 -7.59 -18.94 -8.93
CA LYS A 7 -7.21 -17.52 -9.07
C LYS A 7 -8.19 -16.60 -8.33
N VAL A 8 -9.48 -16.90 -8.36
CA VAL A 8 -10.52 -16.13 -7.66
C VAL A 8 -10.35 -16.21 -6.15
N SER A 9 -10.18 -17.42 -5.58
CA SER A 9 -10.01 -17.57 -4.13
C SER A 9 -8.68 -16.98 -3.66
N LEU A 10 -7.62 -17.06 -4.46
CA LEU A 10 -6.33 -16.47 -4.18
C LEU A 10 -6.42 -14.94 -4.17
N SER A 11 -7.09 -14.35 -5.18
CA SER A 11 -7.35 -12.91 -5.24
C SER A 11 -8.16 -12.42 -4.03
N ALA A 12 -9.23 -13.13 -3.68
CA ALA A 12 -10.07 -12.78 -2.54
C ALA A 12 -9.30 -12.84 -1.22
N ILE A 13 -8.59 -13.94 -0.94
CA ILE A 13 -7.80 -14.09 0.30
C ILE A 13 -6.71 -13.02 0.40
N THR A 14 -5.98 -12.78 -0.69
CA THR A 14 -4.86 -11.83 -0.66
C THR A 14 -5.34 -10.37 -0.58
N ALA A 15 -6.44 -10.00 -1.26
CA ALA A 15 -7.06 -8.70 -1.13
C ALA A 15 -7.63 -8.46 0.27
N THR A 16 -8.30 -9.47 0.85
CA THR A 16 -8.80 -9.42 2.23
C THR A 16 -7.67 -9.27 3.25
N ALA A 17 -6.53 -9.94 3.04
CA ALA A 17 -5.35 -9.79 3.90
C ALA A 17 -4.78 -8.36 3.83
N MET A 18 -4.77 -7.74 2.64
CA MET A 18 -4.34 -6.34 2.48
C MET A 18 -5.28 -5.39 3.22
N GLY A 19 -6.61 -5.58 3.09
CA GLY A 19 -7.60 -4.81 3.84
C GLY A 19 -7.46 -4.99 5.36
N THR A 20 -7.26 -6.23 5.82
CA THR A 20 -7.00 -6.53 7.24
C THR A 20 -5.74 -5.84 7.75
N GLY A 21 -4.65 -5.83 6.95
CA GLY A 21 -3.40 -5.16 7.32
C GLY A 21 -3.49 -3.64 7.38
N THR A 22 -4.50 -3.02 6.77
CA THR A 22 -4.62 -1.55 6.68
C THR A 22 -5.87 -1.00 7.38
N PHE A 23 -6.63 -1.83 8.10
CA PHE A 23 -7.92 -1.43 8.67
C PHE A 23 -7.84 -0.20 9.58
N LEU A 24 -6.73 0.00 10.32
CA LEU A 24 -6.59 1.11 11.24
C LEU A 24 -6.61 2.47 10.55
N ILE A 25 -6.00 2.56 9.35
CA ILE A 25 -6.07 3.80 8.55
C ILE A 25 -7.52 4.13 8.24
N VAL A 26 -8.29 3.11 7.88
CA VAL A 26 -9.70 3.28 7.53
C VAL A 26 -10.53 3.68 8.73
N VAL A 27 -10.35 3.00 9.87
CA VAL A 27 -11.02 3.33 11.14
C VAL A 27 -10.67 4.75 11.58
N ALA A 28 -9.38 5.12 11.57
CA ALA A 28 -8.93 6.46 11.96
C ALA A 28 -9.43 7.56 11.01
N SER A 29 -9.67 7.24 9.73
CA SER A 29 -10.20 8.22 8.77
C SER A 29 -11.72 8.35 8.84
N VAL A 30 -12.42 7.22 8.94
CA VAL A 30 -13.90 7.18 8.84
C VAL A 30 -14.57 7.49 10.18
N LEU A 31 -13.96 7.08 11.29
CA LEU A 31 -14.47 7.24 12.65
C LEU A 31 -13.64 8.24 13.48
N ALA A 32 -12.99 9.21 12.82
CA ALA A 32 -12.14 10.19 13.48
C ALA A 32 -12.91 11.02 14.52
N ALA A 33 -14.11 11.47 14.18
CA ALA A 33 -14.96 12.29 15.07
C ALA A 33 -15.35 11.51 16.33
N GLU A 34 -15.77 10.28 16.18
CA GLU A 34 -16.16 9.38 17.27
C GLU A 34 -14.98 9.04 18.17
N LEU A 35 -13.77 8.86 17.62
CA LEU A 35 -12.56 8.63 18.39
C LEU A 35 -12.15 9.88 19.19
N ILE A 36 -12.25 11.07 18.58
CA ILE A 36 -11.96 12.34 19.25
C ILE A 36 -12.89 12.53 20.43
N GLU A 37 -14.19 12.34 20.24
CA GLU A 37 -15.21 12.49 21.29
C GLU A 37 -15.03 11.44 22.38
N ALA A 38 -14.88 10.16 22.01
CA ALA A 38 -14.80 9.05 22.97
C ALA A 38 -13.58 9.08 23.90
N PHE A 39 -12.46 9.61 23.42
CA PHE A 39 -11.20 9.64 24.18
C PHE A 39 -10.77 11.04 24.61
N GLY A 40 -11.49 12.10 24.22
CA GLY A 40 -11.11 13.49 24.47
C GLY A 40 -9.77 13.87 23.84
N ILE A 41 -9.45 13.32 22.66
CA ILE A 41 -8.17 13.48 21.98
C ILE A 41 -8.23 14.53 20.86
N THR A 42 -7.06 14.99 20.45
CA THR A 42 -6.93 15.94 19.34
C THR A 42 -6.83 15.22 18.00
N ARG A 43 -7.04 15.97 16.89
CA ARG A 43 -6.81 15.46 15.52
C ARG A 43 -5.37 14.98 15.33
N ALA A 44 -4.38 15.66 15.91
CA ALA A 44 -2.98 15.24 15.89
C ALA A 44 -2.79 13.87 16.57
N GLN A 45 -3.50 13.59 17.65
CA GLN A 45 -3.45 12.30 18.33
C GLN A 45 -4.11 11.18 17.50
N VAL A 46 -5.16 11.47 16.72
CA VAL A 46 -5.66 10.51 15.72
C VAL A 46 -4.61 10.23 14.65
N GLY A 47 -3.91 11.26 14.16
CA GLY A 47 -2.78 11.09 13.25
C GLY A 47 -1.66 10.23 13.83
N LEU A 48 -1.38 10.36 15.15
CA LEU A 48 -0.38 9.54 15.83
C LEU A 48 -0.73 8.04 15.86
N LEU A 49 -2.01 7.66 15.86
CA LEU A 49 -2.43 6.26 15.71
C LEU A 49 -1.93 5.69 14.37
N VAL A 50 -2.14 6.45 13.28
CA VAL A 50 -1.72 6.04 11.93
C VAL A 50 -0.19 6.02 11.81
N THR A 51 0.50 6.99 12.42
CA THR A 51 1.96 7.00 12.46
C THR A 51 2.52 5.79 13.22
N SER A 52 1.97 5.50 14.39
CA SER A 52 2.39 4.36 15.25
C SER A 52 2.27 3.04 14.50
N PHE A 53 1.15 2.81 13.86
CA PHE A 53 0.90 1.65 13.00
C PHE A 53 1.90 1.56 11.84
N GLY A 54 2.15 2.66 11.13
CA GLY A 54 3.03 2.70 9.98
C GLY A 54 4.50 2.43 10.34
N VAL A 55 4.98 3.02 11.44
CA VAL A 55 6.35 2.83 11.95
C VAL A 55 6.59 1.37 12.31
N VAL A 56 5.70 0.76 13.11
CA VAL A 56 5.85 -0.66 13.48
C VAL A 56 5.78 -1.56 12.25
N GLY A 57 4.82 -1.32 11.35
CA GLY A 57 4.69 -2.09 10.12
C GLY A 57 5.95 -2.04 9.26
N GLY A 58 6.54 -0.85 9.11
CA GLY A 58 7.78 -0.66 8.36
C GLY A 58 8.98 -1.35 8.99
N LEU A 59 9.23 -1.09 10.28
CA LEU A 59 10.39 -1.64 10.99
C LEU A 59 10.35 -3.16 11.12
N LEU A 60 9.16 -3.73 11.34
CA LEU A 60 9.01 -5.18 11.48
C LEU A 60 8.93 -5.92 10.14
N SER A 61 8.62 -5.25 9.03
CA SER A 61 8.40 -5.90 7.74
C SER A 61 9.57 -6.79 7.26
N PRO A 62 10.85 -6.40 7.39
CA PRO A 62 11.96 -7.28 7.02
C PRO A 62 12.06 -8.54 7.90
N LEU A 63 11.74 -8.41 9.19
CA LEU A 63 11.73 -9.56 10.13
C LEU A 63 10.57 -10.50 9.81
N LEU A 64 9.38 -9.96 9.61
CA LEU A 64 8.17 -10.70 9.24
C LEU A 64 8.32 -11.36 7.86
N GLY A 65 9.03 -10.71 6.94
CA GLY A 65 9.41 -11.30 5.66
C GLY A 65 10.30 -12.54 5.80
N ARG A 66 11.35 -12.46 6.62
CA ARG A 66 12.21 -13.61 6.93
C ARG A 66 11.44 -14.72 7.64
N PHE A 67 10.55 -14.35 8.55
CA PHE A 67 9.70 -15.30 9.26
C PHE A 67 8.75 -15.99 8.29
N THR A 68 8.15 -15.26 7.35
CA THR A 68 7.31 -15.78 6.27
C THR A 68 8.05 -16.82 5.43
N ASP A 69 9.29 -16.52 5.02
CA ASP A 69 10.12 -17.45 4.23
C ASP A 69 10.40 -18.77 5.00
N ARG A 70 10.44 -18.72 6.34
CA ARG A 70 10.68 -19.89 7.18
C ARG A 70 9.44 -20.74 7.41
N ILE A 71 8.30 -20.10 7.75
CA ILE A 71 7.08 -20.83 8.12
C ILE A 71 6.20 -21.19 6.92
N GLY A 72 6.42 -20.54 5.76
CA GLY A 72 5.65 -20.72 4.53
C GLY A 72 4.43 -19.81 4.44
N ALA A 73 3.85 -19.76 3.23
CA ALA A 73 2.81 -18.80 2.85
C ALA A 73 1.50 -18.93 3.63
N VAL A 74 0.99 -20.16 3.80
CA VAL A 74 -0.32 -20.38 4.44
C VAL A 74 -0.29 -20.05 5.92
N PRO A 75 0.67 -20.55 6.74
CA PRO A 75 0.81 -20.13 8.12
C PRO A 75 1.03 -18.63 8.28
N ALA A 76 1.84 -18.01 7.42
CA ALA A 76 2.08 -16.57 7.44
C ALA A 76 0.80 -15.77 7.17
N THR A 77 0.01 -16.16 6.15
CA THR A 77 -1.24 -15.48 5.84
C THR A 77 -2.29 -15.65 6.94
N ARG A 78 -2.35 -16.83 7.58
CA ARG A 78 -3.17 -17.03 8.79
C ARG A 78 -2.70 -16.11 9.93
N GLY A 79 -1.37 -15.96 10.09
CA GLY A 79 -0.78 -15.02 11.06
C GLY A 79 -1.22 -13.59 10.84
N VAL A 80 -1.30 -13.11 9.59
CA VAL A 80 -1.82 -11.77 9.25
C VAL A 80 -3.26 -11.61 9.73
N PHE A 81 -4.14 -12.57 9.43
CA PHE A 81 -5.54 -12.51 9.86
C PHE A 81 -5.69 -12.59 11.38
N THR A 82 -4.91 -13.45 12.04
CA THR A 82 -4.93 -13.57 13.51
C THR A 82 -4.43 -12.28 14.16
N ALA A 83 -3.28 -11.73 13.73
CA ALA A 83 -2.76 -10.47 14.24
C ALA A 83 -3.74 -9.31 13.99
N GLY A 84 -4.33 -9.25 12.79
CA GLY A 84 -5.34 -8.25 12.47
C GLY A 84 -6.61 -8.36 13.33
N ALA A 85 -7.11 -9.57 13.55
CA ALA A 85 -8.28 -9.80 14.41
C ALA A 85 -8.01 -9.38 15.88
N ILE A 86 -6.86 -9.77 16.43
CA ILE A 86 -6.45 -9.37 17.78
C ILE A 86 -6.34 -7.85 17.88
N ALA A 87 -5.73 -7.21 16.89
CA ALA A 87 -5.56 -5.76 16.86
C ALA A 87 -6.90 -5.03 16.71
N MET A 88 -7.81 -5.51 15.85
CA MET A 88 -9.18 -4.97 15.73
C MET A 88 -9.94 -5.06 17.03
N ALA A 89 -9.90 -6.22 17.69
CA ALA A 89 -10.51 -6.41 19.01
C ALA A 89 -9.89 -5.43 20.03
N GLY A 90 -8.56 -5.31 20.04
CA GLY A 90 -7.84 -4.38 20.92
C GLY A 90 -8.26 -2.93 20.71
N VAL A 91 -8.43 -2.49 19.46
CA VAL A 91 -8.94 -1.14 19.14
C VAL A 91 -10.36 -0.96 19.67
N ALA A 92 -11.24 -1.94 19.43
CA ALA A 92 -12.65 -1.84 19.81
C ALA A 92 -12.86 -1.80 21.34
N ILE A 93 -12.06 -2.54 22.11
CA ILE A 93 -12.21 -2.64 23.58
C ILE A 93 -11.32 -1.65 24.35
N ALA A 94 -10.50 -0.84 23.67
CA ALA A 94 -9.59 0.10 24.32
C ALA A 94 -10.36 1.05 25.27
N PRO A 95 -10.03 1.07 26.58
CA PRO A 95 -10.74 1.92 27.53
C PRO A 95 -10.20 3.34 27.58
N ALA A 96 -8.97 3.56 27.10
CA ALA A 96 -8.27 4.83 27.14
C ALA A 96 -7.30 4.97 25.97
N TYR A 97 -6.96 6.21 25.62
CA TYR A 97 -6.08 6.51 24.49
C TYR A 97 -4.70 5.80 24.53
N PRO A 98 -3.98 5.68 25.67
CA PRO A 98 -2.72 4.92 25.70
C PRO A 98 -2.88 3.46 25.29
N ILE A 99 -3.98 2.82 25.67
CA ILE A 99 -4.28 1.43 25.25
C ILE A 99 -4.64 1.37 23.77
N LEU A 100 -5.33 2.40 23.26
CA LEU A 100 -5.60 2.54 21.81
C LEU A 100 -4.29 2.65 21.01
N ILE A 101 -3.28 3.38 21.51
CA ILE A 101 -1.93 3.43 20.91
C ILE A 101 -1.29 2.02 20.89
N VAL A 102 -1.36 1.27 21.99
CA VAL A 102 -0.83 -0.11 22.02
C VAL A 102 -1.54 -1.00 21.01
N ALA A 103 -2.86 -0.88 20.88
CA ALA A 103 -3.62 -1.58 19.84
C ALA A 103 -3.21 -1.11 18.44
N ALA A 104 -2.97 0.18 18.23
CA ALA A 104 -2.46 0.73 16.98
C ALA A 104 -1.08 0.16 16.60
N LEU A 105 -0.15 0.06 17.56
CA LEU A 105 1.14 -0.61 17.34
C LEU A 105 0.96 -2.09 16.96
N ALA A 106 0.02 -2.80 17.59
CA ALA A 106 -0.29 -4.19 17.24
C ALA A 106 -0.83 -4.33 15.81
N THR A 107 -1.59 -3.35 15.29
CA THR A 107 -2.04 -3.36 13.89
C THR A 107 -0.86 -3.26 12.91
N GLY A 108 0.21 -2.58 13.31
CA GLY A 108 1.43 -2.47 12.53
C GLY A 108 2.06 -3.83 12.21
N VAL A 109 1.92 -4.82 13.09
CA VAL A 109 2.38 -6.20 12.84
C VAL A 109 1.62 -6.80 11.64
N ALA A 110 0.29 -6.72 11.63
CA ALA A 110 -0.51 -7.23 10.52
C ALA A 110 -0.18 -6.49 9.20
N ASN A 111 0.03 -5.18 9.27
CA ASN A 111 0.42 -4.36 8.12
C ASN A 111 1.79 -4.76 7.54
N GLY A 112 2.82 -4.84 8.38
CA GLY A 112 4.16 -5.23 7.95
C GLY A 112 4.24 -6.65 7.41
N TRP A 113 3.30 -7.53 7.82
CA TRP A 113 3.27 -8.93 7.44
C TRP A 113 2.42 -9.23 6.20
N CYS A 114 1.38 -8.42 5.91
CA CYS A 114 0.41 -8.73 4.85
C CYS A 114 1.05 -8.88 3.45
N ASN A 115 1.97 -8.01 3.08
CA ASN A 115 2.65 -8.09 1.77
C ASN A 115 3.60 -9.31 1.67
N PRO A 116 4.53 -9.56 2.61
CA PRO A 116 5.37 -10.76 2.57
C PRO A 116 4.56 -12.04 2.49
N ALA A 117 3.56 -12.22 3.34
CA ALA A 117 2.73 -13.42 3.40
C ALA A 117 1.94 -13.66 2.10
N THR A 118 1.29 -12.61 1.59
CA THR A 118 0.46 -12.73 0.39
C THR A 118 1.27 -12.86 -0.90
N ASN A 119 2.46 -12.22 -0.99
CA ASN A 119 3.35 -12.41 -2.12
C ASN A 119 3.85 -13.85 -2.20
N LEU A 120 4.27 -14.42 -1.07
CA LEU A 120 4.69 -15.81 -1.03
C LEU A 120 3.53 -16.75 -1.38
N LEU A 121 2.30 -16.45 -0.89
CA LEU A 121 1.11 -17.24 -1.24
C LEU A 121 0.81 -17.23 -2.75
N ILE A 122 1.03 -16.09 -3.42
CA ILE A 122 0.88 -15.98 -4.88
C ILE A 122 1.97 -16.82 -5.58
N VAL A 123 3.21 -16.70 -5.16
CA VAL A 123 4.35 -17.43 -5.76
C VAL A 123 4.18 -18.95 -5.62
N ASP A 124 3.71 -19.43 -4.47
CA ASP A 124 3.52 -20.86 -4.21
C ASP A 124 2.36 -21.47 -5.01
N ASN A 125 1.44 -20.65 -5.53
CA ASN A 125 0.23 -21.13 -6.23
C ASN A 125 0.16 -20.78 -7.72
N LEU A 126 0.93 -19.80 -8.20
CA LEU A 126 0.90 -19.34 -9.60
C LEU A 126 2.29 -19.29 -10.21
N ASP A 127 2.38 -19.78 -11.45
CA ASP A 127 3.60 -19.65 -12.24
C ASP A 127 3.85 -18.20 -12.67
N PRO A 128 5.10 -17.83 -12.97
CA PRO A 128 5.40 -16.58 -13.68
C PRO A 128 4.55 -16.44 -14.95
N GLY A 129 4.06 -15.24 -15.22
CA GLY A 129 3.12 -15.00 -16.34
C GLY A 129 1.63 -15.12 -15.95
N GLN A 130 1.32 -15.56 -14.72
CA GLN A 130 -0.05 -15.67 -14.21
C GLN A 130 -0.33 -14.82 -12.96
N ARG A 131 0.69 -14.11 -12.45
CA ARG A 131 0.67 -13.41 -11.16
C ARG A 131 0.10 -11.99 -11.25
N GLY A 132 0.20 -11.35 -12.41
CA GLY A 132 -0.09 -9.93 -12.58
C GLY A 132 -1.51 -9.52 -12.15
N VAL A 133 -2.53 -10.25 -12.65
CA VAL A 133 -3.93 -9.96 -12.30
C VAL A 133 -4.18 -10.11 -10.79
N VAL A 134 -3.71 -11.22 -10.21
CA VAL A 134 -3.91 -11.51 -8.78
C VAL A 134 -3.19 -10.48 -7.92
N THR A 135 -1.98 -10.07 -8.32
CA THR A 135 -1.22 -9.03 -7.63
C THR A 135 -1.94 -7.67 -7.70
N GLY A 136 -2.50 -7.34 -8.86
CA GLY A 136 -3.28 -6.11 -9.04
C GLY A 136 -4.53 -6.07 -8.14
N ILE A 137 -5.33 -7.14 -8.15
CA ILE A 137 -6.53 -7.27 -7.30
C ILE A 137 -6.14 -7.23 -5.82
N LYS A 138 -5.09 -7.95 -5.43
CA LYS A 138 -4.54 -7.92 -4.08
C LYS A 138 -4.23 -6.49 -3.63
N GLN A 139 -3.48 -5.75 -4.44
CA GLN A 139 -3.09 -4.37 -4.08
C GLN A 139 -4.26 -3.39 -4.07
N SER A 140 -5.33 -3.68 -4.81
CA SER A 140 -6.58 -2.91 -4.76
C SER A 140 -7.42 -3.22 -3.51
N GLY A 141 -7.10 -4.27 -2.76
CA GLY A 141 -7.81 -4.64 -1.53
C GLY A 141 -7.86 -3.54 -0.49
N VAL A 142 -6.83 -2.70 -0.41
CA VAL A 142 -6.79 -1.52 0.48
C VAL A 142 -7.91 -0.53 0.15
N GLN A 143 -8.06 -0.18 -1.14
CA GLN A 143 -9.07 0.78 -1.60
C GLN A 143 -10.48 0.21 -1.51
N ILE A 144 -10.64 -1.09 -1.84
CA ILE A 144 -11.92 -1.79 -1.70
C ILE A 144 -12.37 -1.78 -0.23
N THR A 145 -11.44 -2.06 0.69
CA THR A 145 -11.74 -2.01 2.13
C THR A 145 -12.09 -0.60 2.59
N ALA A 146 -11.34 0.41 2.15
CA ALA A 146 -11.63 1.80 2.50
C ALA A 146 -13.00 2.24 1.98
N PHE A 147 -13.35 1.89 0.75
CA PHE A 147 -14.66 2.20 0.16
C PHE A 147 -15.80 1.53 0.93
N LEU A 148 -15.72 0.22 1.16
CA LEU A 148 -16.76 -0.52 1.88
C LEU A 148 -16.92 -0.03 3.33
N ALA A 149 -15.82 0.21 4.01
CA ALA A 149 -15.85 0.72 5.37
C ALA A 149 -16.40 2.15 5.43
N GLY A 150 -16.06 3.00 4.48
CA GLY A 150 -16.63 4.36 4.37
C GLY A 150 -18.16 4.37 4.20
N LEU A 151 -18.71 3.35 3.52
CA LEU A 151 -20.16 3.19 3.39
C LEU A 151 -20.84 2.62 4.64
N ILE A 152 -20.16 1.68 5.33
CA ILE A 152 -20.80 0.87 6.37
C ILE A 152 -20.54 1.43 7.76
N LEU A 153 -19.29 1.81 8.09
CA LEU A 153 -18.91 2.13 9.46
C LEU A 153 -19.65 3.35 10.04
N PRO A 154 -19.86 4.47 9.32
CA PRO A 154 -20.59 5.61 9.86
C PRO A 154 -22.02 5.25 10.24
N SER A 155 -22.71 4.48 9.38
CA SER A 155 -24.09 4.07 9.63
C SER A 155 -24.18 3.15 10.86
N VAL A 156 -23.24 2.22 11.01
CA VAL A 156 -23.17 1.33 12.18
C VAL A 156 -22.84 2.11 13.45
N ALA A 157 -21.89 3.04 13.35
CA ALA A 157 -21.50 3.90 14.49
C ALA A 157 -22.66 4.78 14.96
N ALA A 158 -23.43 5.34 14.04
CA ALA A 158 -24.61 6.15 14.35
C ALA A 158 -25.77 5.33 14.96
N LEU A 159 -25.98 4.09 14.51
CA LEU A 159 -27.05 3.22 15.02
C LEU A 159 -26.73 2.61 16.40
N TRP A 160 -25.48 2.29 16.65
CA TRP A 160 -25.04 1.66 17.91
C TRP A 160 -23.93 2.47 18.56
N ASN A 161 -22.71 2.29 18.16
CA ASN A 161 -21.52 3.07 18.54
C ASN A 161 -20.32 2.65 17.67
N TRP A 162 -19.24 3.42 17.71
CA TRP A 162 -18.02 3.19 16.94
C TRP A 162 -17.33 1.85 17.30
N ARG A 163 -17.45 1.38 18.56
CA ARG A 163 -16.84 0.10 18.99
C ARG A 163 -17.49 -1.08 18.31
N VAL A 164 -18.82 -1.07 18.19
CA VAL A 164 -19.58 -2.09 17.44
C VAL A 164 -19.20 -2.05 15.96
N ALA A 165 -19.04 -0.86 15.37
CA ALA A 165 -18.59 -0.70 14.00
C ALA A 165 -17.21 -1.36 13.75
N VAL A 166 -16.26 -1.17 14.67
CA VAL A 166 -14.94 -1.83 14.60
C VAL A 166 -15.05 -3.34 14.83
N LEU A 167 -15.85 -3.80 15.79
CA LEU A 167 -16.06 -5.24 16.04
C LEU A 167 -16.67 -5.97 14.86
N MET A 168 -17.56 -5.33 14.11
CA MET A 168 -18.11 -5.92 12.87
C MET A 168 -17.04 -6.23 11.83
N LEU A 169 -15.94 -5.47 11.79
CA LEU A 169 -14.83 -5.77 10.89
C LEU A 169 -14.15 -7.11 11.19
N LEU A 170 -14.29 -7.66 12.42
CA LEU A 170 -13.75 -8.96 12.80
C LEU A 170 -14.31 -10.12 11.96
N VAL A 171 -15.52 -9.98 11.41
CA VAL A 171 -16.11 -10.98 10.53
C VAL A 171 -15.21 -11.28 9.34
N ILE A 172 -14.46 -10.28 8.85
CA ILE A 172 -13.59 -10.40 7.68
C ILE A 172 -12.39 -11.33 7.97
N PRO A 173 -11.49 -11.04 8.93
CA PRO A 173 -10.35 -11.91 9.21
C PRO A 173 -10.77 -13.27 9.78
N ILE A 174 -11.84 -13.35 10.59
CA ILE A 174 -12.36 -14.62 11.13
C ILE A 174 -12.91 -15.50 10.00
N GLY A 175 -13.69 -14.92 9.09
CA GLY A 175 -14.20 -15.64 7.92
C GLY A 175 -13.08 -16.13 6.99
N ALA A 176 -12.04 -15.30 6.80
CA ALA A 176 -10.87 -15.69 6.03
C ALA A 176 -10.09 -16.83 6.70
N LEU A 177 -9.89 -16.78 8.02
CA LEU A 177 -9.27 -17.87 8.80
C LEU A 177 -10.08 -19.17 8.65
N ALA A 178 -11.41 -19.12 8.83
CA ALA A 178 -12.28 -20.28 8.67
C ALA A 178 -12.22 -20.87 7.24
N ALA A 179 -12.15 -20.02 6.22
CA ALA A 179 -11.99 -20.46 4.83
C ALA A 179 -10.62 -21.11 4.57
N MET A 180 -9.57 -20.68 5.26
CA MET A 180 -8.21 -21.22 5.12
C MET A 180 -7.94 -22.49 5.93
N THR A 181 -8.68 -22.75 7.02
CA THR A 181 -8.50 -23.97 7.85
C THR A 181 -8.81 -25.27 7.10
N ARG A 182 -9.63 -25.20 6.08
CA ARG A 182 -10.04 -26.36 5.25
C ARG A 182 -9.04 -26.73 4.17
N ARG A 183 -7.92 -26.03 4.06
CA ARG A 183 -6.92 -26.22 3.00
C ARG A 183 -5.55 -26.47 3.61
N GLU A 184 -4.97 -27.64 3.29
CA GLU A 184 -3.62 -27.97 3.69
C GLU A 184 -2.58 -27.13 2.96
N SER A 185 -1.50 -26.78 3.67
CA SER A 185 -0.34 -26.12 3.09
C SER A 185 0.36 -27.07 2.13
N ARG A 186 0.61 -26.64 0.89
CA ARG A 186 1.64 -27.30 0.10
C ARG A 186 2.97 -27.15 0.85
N PRO A 187 3.83 -28.19 0.91
CA PRO A 187 5.17 -28.00 1.42
C PRO A 187 5.83 -26.84 0.66
N HIS A 188 6.30 -25.84 1.39
CA HIS A 188 6.99 -24.70 0.78
C HIS A 188 8.26 -25.23 0.11
N LYS A 189 8.32 -25.21 -1.24
CA LYS A 189 9.44 -25.71 -2.04
C LYS A 189 10.78 -25.04 -1.69
N GLY A 190 10.74 -23.89 -1.00
CA GLY A 190 11.90 -23.12 -0.59
C GLY A 190 12.26 -23.25 0.90
N ALA A 191 11.52 -24.01 1.73
CA ALA A 191 11.82 -24.07 3.16
C ALA A 191 13.22 -24.63 3.46
N ALA A 192 13.64 -25.65 2.72
CA ALA A 192 15.02 -26.18 2.79
C ALA A 192 16.07 -25.19 2.27
N SER A 193 15.74 -24.45 1.20
CA SER A 193 16.59 -23.41 0.62
C SER A 193 16.65 -22.15 1.48
N ALA A 194 15.57 -21.82 2.23
CA ALA A 194 15.52 -20.67 3.13
C ALA A 194 16.49 -20.82 4.33
N HIS A 195 16.71 -22.05 4.82
CA HIS A 195 17.70 -22.34 5.85
C HIS A 195 19.14 -22.26 5.31
N ALA A 196 19.37 -22.63 4.05
CA ALA A 196 20.66 -22.55 3.38
C ALA A 196 20.98 -21.15 2.83
N ALA A 197 19.96 -20.39 2.49
CA ALA A 197 20.09 -19.04 1.91
C ALA A 197 20.21 -17.97 3.01
N GLY A 198 21.29 -17.96 3.77
CA GLY A 198 21.76 -16.79 4.54
C GLY A 198 22.12 -15.59 3.66
N GLY A 199 21.71 -15.61 2.39
CA GLY A 199 22.04 -14.64 1.34
C GLY A 199 21.41 -13.27 1.53
N SER A 200 22.11 -12.24 1.07
CA SER A 200 21.64 -10.87 0.99
C SER A 200 20.47 -10.74 0.00
N VAL A 201 19.61 -9.73 0.20
CA VAL A 201 18.57 -9.35 -0.78
C VAL A 201 19.24 -9.06 -2.13
N PRO A 202 18.75 -9.63 -3.24
CA PRO A 202 19.34 -9.41 -4.56
C PRO A 202 19.45 -7.93 -4.92
N ALA A 203 20.47 -7.58 -5.70
CA ALA A 203 20.70 -6.19 -6.09
C ALA A 203 19.47 -5.58 -6.81
N SER A 204 18.81 -6.35 -7.69
CA SER A 204 17.58 -5.92 -8.37
C SER A 204 16.46 -5.56 -7.39
N VAL A 205 16.25 -6.38 -6.35
CA VAL A 205 15.23 -6.15 -5.32
C VAL A 205 15.62 -4.99 -4.41
N ARG A 206 16.91 -4.78 -4.12
CA ARG A 206 17.38 -3.57 -3.41
C ARG A 206 17.07 -2.30 -4.19
N TRP A 207 17.22 -2.31 -5.52
CA TRP A 207 16.84 -1.17 -6.35
C TRP A 207 15.33 -0.92 -6.37
N ILE A 208 14.50 -1.98 -6.29
CA ILE A 208 13.04 -1.84 -6.10
C ILE A 208 12.75 -1.20 -4.73
N ALA A 209 13.48 -1.56 -3.67
CA ALA A 209 13.32 -0.95 -2.35
C ALA A 209 13.68 0.55 -2.36
N VAL A 210 14.76 0.93 -3.03
CA VAL A 210 15.16 2.34 -3.21
C VAL A 210 14.11 3.08 -4.05
N TYR A 211 13.62 2.48 -5.14
CA TYR A 211 12.50 3.01 -5.92
C TYR A 211 11.29 3.25 -5.05
N GLY A 212 10.93 2.27 -4.21
CA GLY A 212 9.82 2.36 -3.26
C GLY A 212 9.99 3.48 -2.25
N ALA A 213 11.20 3.68 -1.72
CA ALA A 213 11.49 4.76 -0.77
C ALA A 213 11.30 6.14 -1.41
N VAL A 214 11.86 6.35 -2.59
CA VAL A 214 11.72 7.64 -3.30
C VAL A 214 10.27 7.87 -3.76
N SER A 215 9.60 6.83 -4.28
CA SER A 215 8.18 6.93 -4.66
C SER A 215 7.28 7.18 -3.45
N GLY A 216 7.53 6.51 -2.32
CA GLY A 216 6.78 6.73 -1.08
C GLY A 216 6.90 8.16 -0.59
N PHE A 217 8.13 8.70 -0.59
CA PHE A 217 8.40 10.08 -0.24
C PHE A 217 7.62 11.06 -1.14
N ALA A 218 7.76 10.93 -2.45
CA ALA A 218 7.13 11.82 -3.42
C ALA A 218 5.60 11.71 -3.37
N THR A 219 5.05 10.49 -3.39
CA THR A 219 3.61 10.26 -3.52
C THR A 219 2.83 10.65 -2.27
N SER A 220 3.39 10.43 -1.07
CA SER A 220 2.67 10.71 0.19
C SER A 220 2.31 12.19 0.33
N GLY A 221 3.24 13.07 -0.01
CA GLY A 221 2.99 14.52 0.01
C GLY A 221 1.95 14.95 -1.03
N VAL A 222 2.03 14.40 -2.25
CA VAL A 222 1.06 14.74 -3.30
C VAL A 222 -0.36 14.34 -2.88
N PHE A 223 -0.54 13.15 -2.30
CA PHE A 223 -1.86 12.71 -1.85
C PHE A 223 -2.48 13.62 -0.79
N VAL A 224 -1.67 14.12 0.13
CA VAL A 224 -2.15 14.98 1.22
C VAL A 224 -2.43 16.40 0.72
N PHE A 225 -1.58 16.94 -0.14
CA PHE A 225 -1.61 18.36 -0.46
C PHE A 225 -2.27 18.72 -1.80
N ILE A 226 -2.58 17.74 -2.68
CA ILE A 226 -3.17 18.06 -4.00
C ILE A 226 -4.56 18.72 -3.90
N ALA A 227 -5.40 18.27 -2.96
CA ALA A 227 -6.72 18.86 -2.76
C ALA A 227 -6.61 20.23 -2.09
N LEU A 228 -5.73 20.37 -1.10
CA LEU A 228 -5.47 21.63 -0.42
C LEU A 228 -4.90 22.67 -1.39
N PHE A 229 -3.96 22.27 -2.25
CA PHE A 229 -3.41 23.09 -3.31
C PHE A 229 -4.50 23.57 -4.30
N ALA A 230 -5.44 22.70 -4.68
CA ALA A 230 -6.53 23.07 -5.57
C ALA A 230 -7.47 24.09 -4.92
N ASP A 231 -7.73 23.96 -3.62
CA ASP A 231 -8.58 24.89 -2.85
C ASP A 231 -7.87 26.22 -2.57
N GLU A 232 -6.70 26.18 -1.92
CA GLU A 232 -6.01 27.38 -1.43
C GLU A 232 -5.32 28.21 -2.53
N ASP A 233 -4.70 27.52 -3.52
CA ASP A 233 -3.84 28.19 -4.52
C ASP A 233 -4.56 28.36 -5.88
N GLN A 234 -5.45 27.42 -6.23
CA GLN A 234 -6.13 27.43 -7.53
C GLN A 234 -7.61 27.85 -7.44
N ALA A 235 -8.07 28.28 -6.25
CA ALA A 235 -9.42 28.78 -5.96
C ALA A 235 -10.55 27.80 -6.37
N TRP A 236 -10.32 26.50 -6.26
CA TRP A 236 -11.39 25.53 -6.46
C TRP A 236 -12.26 25.44 -5.21
N SER A 237 -13.55 25.08 -5.38
CA SER A 237 -14.36 24.74 -4.20
C SER A 237 -13.83 23.48 -3.51
N PRO A 238 -14.00 23.36 -2.18
CA PRO A 238 -13.58 22.15 -1.45
C PRO A 238 -14.15 20.86 -2.04
N GLN A 239 -15.38 20.91 -2.57
CA GLN A 239 -16.04 19.78 -3.21
C GLN A 239 -15.33 19.39 -4.52
N ALA A 240 -14.98 20.37 -5.37
CA ALA A 240 -14.25 20.13 -6.61
C ALA A 240 -12.82 19.63 -6.34
N ALA A 241 -12.14 20.19 -5.32
CA ALA A 241 -10.83 19.72 -4.86
C ALA A 241 -10.89 18.26 -4.37
N GLY A 242 -11.94 17.88 -3.66
CA GLY A 242 -12.19 16.50 -3.24
C GLY A 242 -12.38 15.54 -4.42
N VAL A 243 -12.99 15.99 -5.52
CA VAL A 243 -13.15 15.17 -6.74
C VAL A 243 -11.79 14.79 -7.35
N LEU A 244 -10.77 15.64 -7.25
CA LEU A 244 -9.42 15.30 -7.72
C LEU A 244 -8.89 14.03 -7.03
N LEU A 245 -9.04 13.92 -5.72
CA LEU A 245 -8.65 12.71 -4.98
C LEU A 245 -9.49 11.50 -5.40
N GLY A 246 -10.77 11.69 -5.67
CA GLY A 246 -11.65 10.66 -6.22
C GLY A 246 -11.13 10.13 -7.57
N VAL A 247 -10.73 11.03 -8.47
CA VAL A 247 -10.13 10.69 -9.77
C VAL A 247 -8.83 9.90 -9.59
N VAL A 248 -7.91 10.38 -8.73
CA VAL A 248 -6.66 9.67 -8.41
C VAL A 248 -6.95 8.25 -7.90
N GLY A 249 -7.91 8.12 -7.00
CA GLY A 249 -8.29 6.82 -6.43
C GLY A 249 -8.86 5.86 -7.46
N LEU A 250 -9.83 6.31 -8.27
CA LEU A 250 -10.48 5.49 -9.30
C LEU A 250 -9.50 5.01 -10.37
N VAL A 251 -8.70 5.94 -10.91
CA VAL A 251 -7.66 5.62 -11.90
C VAL A 251 -6.61 4.71 -11.28
N GLY A 252 -6.23 4.96 -10.02
CA GLY A 252 -5.27 4.15 -9.29
C GLY A 252 -5.71 2.69 -9.11
N VAL A 253 -6.98 2.42 -8.86
CA VAL A 253 -7.53 1.06 -8.78
C VAL A 253 -7.39 0.35 -10.14
N ALA A 254 -7.84 1.00 -11.22
CA ALA A 254 -7.72 0.45 -12.56
C ALA A 254 -6.25 0.19 -12.96
N ALA A 255 -5.39 1.17 -12.71
CA ALA A 255 -3.96 1.09 -13.02
C ALA A 255 -3.24 -0.03 -12.25
N ARG A 256 -3.58 -0.28 -10.99
CA ARG A 256 -3.03 -1.41 -10.20
C ARG A 256 -3.37 -2.78 -10.77
N VAL A 257 -4.47 -2.91 -11.49
CA VAL A 257 -4.84 -4.15 -12.17
C VAL A 257 -4.18 -4.25 -13.53
N ILE A 258 -4.12 -3.15 -14.27
CA ILE A 258 -3.63 -3.12 -15.66
C ILE A 258 -2.10 -3.24 -15.73
N TRP A 259 -1.35 -2.40 -14.98
CA TRP A 259 0.09 -2.32 -15.10
C TRP A 259 0.87 -3.59 -14.76
N PRO A 260 0.51 -4.39 -13.73
CA PRO A 260 1.17 -5.67 -13.51
C PRO A 260 1.03 -6.63 -14.69
N GLN A 261 -0.12 -6.64 -15.38
CA GLN A 261 -0.32 -7.46 -16.58
C GLN A 261 0.51 -6.96 -17.75
N VAL A 262 0.58 -5.64 -17.94
CA VAL A 262 1.43 -5.02 -18.97
C VAL A 262 2.91 -5.32 -18.70
N SER A 263 3.32 -5.23 -17.42
CA SER A 263 4.66 -5.55 -16.96
C SER A 263 5.02 -7.02 -17.22
N GLU A 264 4.12 -7.93 -16.87
CA GLU A 264 4.33 -9.37 -16.97
C GLU A 264 4.36 -9.88 -18.44
N ARG A 265 3.47 -9.32 -19.29
CA ARG A 265 3.23 -9.86 -20.62
C ARG A 265 3.90 -9.09 -21.77
N ARG A 266 4.23 -7.82 -21.58
CA ARG A 266 4.66 -6.95 -22.69
C ARG A 266 5.97 -6.22 -22.46
N LEU A 267 6.06 -5.42 -21.41
CA LEU A 267 7.17 -4.46 -21.23
C LEU A 267 8.28 -4.98 -20.32
N GLY A 268 7.96 -5.86 -19.37
CA GLY A 268 8.85 -6.20 -18.26
C GLY A 268 8.83 -5.18 -17.13
N HIS A 269 9.44 -5.53 -16.00
CA HIS A 269 9.31 -4.77 -14.74
C HIS A 269 10.00 -3.41 -14.78
N GLY A 270 11.28 -3.36 -15.15
CA GLY A 270 12.05 -2.12 -15.21
C GLY A 270 11.45 -1.08 -16.17
N PRO A 271 11.18 -1.42 -17.44
CA PRO A 271 10.53 -0.52 -18.38
C PRO A 271 9.16 -0.02 -17.91
N THR A 272 8.33 -0.89 -17.30
CA THR A 272 7.03 -0.46 -16.74
C THR A 272 7.21 0.53 -15.60
N LEU A 273 8.13 0.28 -14.67
CA LEU A 273 8.41 1.21 -13.56
C LEU A 273 8.96 2.55 -14.07
N ARG A 274 9.75 2.58 -15.17
CA ARG A 274 10.18 3.83 -15.82
C ARG A 274 8.99 4.62 -16.36
N LEU A 275 8.06 3.94 -17.03
CA LEU A 275 6.86 4.57 -17.56
C LEU A 275 5.99 5.15 -16.42
N LEU A 276 5.80 4.41 -15.33
CA LEU A 276 5.07 4.88 -14.16
C LEU A 276 5.74 6.11 -13.52
N GLY A 277 7.07 6.10 -13.40
CA GLY A 277 7.85 7.25 -12.95
C GLY A 277 7.68 8.46 -13.88
N ALA A 278 7.65 8.26 -15.20
CA ALA A 278 7.45 9.32 -16.19
C ALA A 278 6.04 9.93 -16.10
N LEU A 279 5.00 9.10 -15.97
CA LEU A 279 3.63 9.59 -15.76
C LEU A 279 3.52 10.41 -14.47
N SER A 280 4.16 9.96 -13.39
CA SER A 280 4.20 10.68 -12.11
C SER A 280 4.97 11.98 -12.20
N MET A 281 6.09 12.00 -12.93
CA MET A 281 6.89 13.20 -13.17
C MET A 281 6.11 14.25 -13.95
N VAL A 282 5.42 13.85 -15.02
CA VAL A 282 4.57 14.77 -15.79
C VAL A 282 3.43 15.31 -14.94
N SER A 283 2.80 14.47 -14.11
CA SER A 283 1.78 14.91 -13.17
C SER A 283 2.29 16.00 -12.23
N SER A 284 3.40 15.75 -11.52
CA SER A 284 3.97 16.72 -10.57
C SER A 284 4.52 17.97 -11.26
N MET A 285 5.00 17.86 -12.49
CA MET A 285 5.41 19.02 -13.30
C MET A 285 4.21 19.92 -13.64
N ILE A 286 3.04 19.34 -13.95
CA ILE A 286 1.80 20.11 -14.13
C ILE A 286 1.45 20.89 -12.86
N LEU A 287 1.56 20.25 -11.67
CA LEU A 287 1.31 20.92 -10.39
C LEU A 287 2.34 22.05 -10.14
N ALA A 288 3.60 21.84 -10.47
CA ALA A 288 4.63 22.86 -10.33
C ALA A 288 4.39 24.08 -11.26
N ILE A 289 3.95 23.83 -12.50
CA ILE A 289 3.58 24.91 -13.42
C ILE A 289 2.32 25.62 -12.90
N ALA A 290 1.32 24.90 -12.41
CA ALA A 290 0.12 25.46 -11.83
C ALA A 290 0.41 26.44 -10.69
N ALA A 291 1.32 26.06 -9.78
CA ALA A 291 1.71 26.89 -8.63
C ALA A 291 2.51 28.15 -9.01
N THR A 292 3.02 28.26 -10.25
CA THR A 292 3.90 29.38 -10.65
C THR A 292 3.28 30.28 -11.71
N ARG A 293 2.37 29.77 -12.54
CA ARG A 293 1.88 30.51 -13.73
C ARG A 293 0.36 30.51 -13.90
N GLY A 294 -0.34 29.76 -13.08
CA GLY A 294 -1.75 29.44 -13.34
C GLY A 294 -1.91 28.53 -14.57
N ILE A 295 -2.88 27.64 -14.52
CA ILE A 295 -3.20 26.72 -15.64
C ILE A 295 -4.70 26.60 -15.79
N PRO A 296 -5.20 26.19 -16.98
CA PRO A 296 -6.59 25.83 -17.12
C PRO A 296 -6.99 24.70 -16.15
N PRO A 297 -8.17 24.76 -15.51
CA PRO A 297 -8.60 23.79 -14.48
C PRO A 297 -8.54 22.31 -14.92
N TRP A 298 -8.82 22.03 -16.20
CA TRP A 298 -8.75 20.66 -16.72
C TRP A 298 -7.35 20.04 -16.63
N MET A 299 -6.28 20.84 -16.60
CA MET A 299 -4.90 20.32 -16.44
C MET A 299 -4.67 19.71 -15.05
N LEU A 300 -5.34 20.22 -14.00
CA LEU A 300 -5.31 19.57 -12.68
C LEU A 300 -5.97 18.20 -12.71
N VAL A 301 -7.06 18.05 -13.46
CA VAL A 301 -7.71 16.73 -13.66
C VAL A 301 -6.77 15.78 -14.41
N VAL A 302 -6.08 16.26 -15.46
CA VAL A 302 -5.06 15.47 -16.17
C VAL A 302 -3.94 15.06 -15.20
N SER A 303 -3.45 15.99 -14.36
CA SER A 303 -2.45 15.67 -13.34
C SER A 303 -2.97 14.57 -12.39
N ALA A 304 -4.19 14.65 -11.91
CA ALA A 304 -4.81 13.63 -11.05
C ALA A 304 -4.91 12.25 -11.73
N ILE A 305 -5.28 12.21 -13.01
CA ILE A 305 -5.29 10.97 -13.82
C ILE A 305 -3.88 10.38 -13.93
N LEU A 306 -2.89 11.19 -14.27
CA LEU A 306 -1.49 10.75 -14.41
C LEU A 306 -0.91 10.28 -13.07
N LEU A 307 -1.26 10.94 -11.96
CA LEU A 307 -0.88 10.54 -10.61
C LEU A 307 -1.45 9.17 -10.26
N GLY A 308 -2.75 8.98 -10.48
CA GLY A 308 -3.43 7.70 -10.26
C GLY A 308 -2.82 6.58 -11.11
N ALA A 309 -2.57 6.86 -12.40
CA ALA A 309 -1.98 5.88 -13.31
C ALA A 309 -0.51 5.55 -13.00
N GLY A 310 0.27 6.51 -12.49
CA GLY A 310 1.69 6.37 -12.18
C GLY A 310 1.97 6.02 -10.72
N SER A 311 1.97 7.04 -9.86
CA SER A 311 2.43 6.95 -8.47
C SER A 311 1.62 6.00 -7.59
N VAL A 312 0.32 5.82 -7.87
CA VAL A 312 -0.53 4.90 -7.09
C VAL A 312 -0.29 3.45 -7.48
N ALA A 313 0.06 3.20 -8.72
CA ALA A 313 0.12 1.86 -9.28
C ALA A 313 1.49 1.17 -9.15
N TRP A 314 2.58 1.92 -8.91
CA TRP A 314 3.94 1.38 -8.92
C TRP A 314 4.11 0.19 -7.97
N ASN A 315 3.45 0.20 -6.81
CA ASN A 315 3.61 -0.86 -5.82
C ASN A 315 3.09 -2.21 -6.29
N ALA A 316 2.06 -2.23 -7.16
CA ALA A 316 1.56 -3.47 -7.74
C ALA A 316 2.60 -4.09 -8.70
N VAL A 317 3.25 -3.28 -9.53
CA VAL A 317 4.36 -3.71 -10.40
C VAL A 317 5.60 -4.04 -9.59
N GLY A 318 5.94 -3.22 -8.59
CA GLY A 318 7.09 -3.44 -7.71
C GLY A 318 6.97 -4.76 -6.93
N MET A 319 5.79 -5.08 -6.39
CA MET A 319 5.57 -6.34 -5.69
C MET A 319 5.58 -7.55 -6.62
N LEU A 320 5.08 -7.41 -7.85
CA LEU A 320 5.22 -8.45 -8.88
C LEU A 320 6.71 -8.67 -9.22
N ALA A 321 7.47 -7.59 -9.43
CA ALA A 321 8.90 -7.66 -9.71
C ALA A 321 9.69 -8.33 -8.57
N VAL A 322 9.34 -8.07 -7.32
CA VAL A 322 9.94 -8.76 -6.16
C VAL A 322 9.71 -10.26 -6.21
N MET A 323 8.48 -10.68 -6.55
CA MET A 323 8.13 -12.10 -6.66
C MET A 323 8.91 -12.82 -7.76
N ASP A 324 9.14 -12.14 -8.88
CA ASP A 324 9.79 -12.73 -10.05
C ASP A 324 11.33 -12.65 -10.02
N LEU A 325 11.88 -11.62 -9.35
CA LEU A 325 13.32 -11.37 -9.25
C LEU A 325 13.94 -11.90 -7.96
N SER A 326 13.15 -12.39 -7.00
CA SER A 326 13.67 -13.00 -5.76
C SER A 326 13.95 -14.48 -5.98
N PRO A 327 15.09 -15.00 -5.47
CA PRO A 327 15.33 -16.44 -5.42
C PRO A 327 14.26 -17.16 -4.60
N GLN A 328 14.11 -18.47 -4.87
CA GLN A 328 13.25 -19.34 -4.05
C GLN A 328 13.66 -19.23 -2.57
N GLY A 329 12.69 -19.01 -1.68
CA GLY A 329 12.93 -18.86 -0.24
C GLY A 329 13.40 -17.46 0.21
N ALA A 330 13.38 -16.43 -0.67
CA ALA A 330 13.76 -15.06 -0.34
C ALA A 330 12.69 -14.01 -0.68
N VAL A 331 11.51 -14.43 -1.13
CA VAL A 331 10.42 -13.52 -1.55
C VAL A 331 9.94 -12.68 -0.37
N GLY A 332 9.76 -13.28 0.80
CA GLY A 332 9.32 -12.57 2.01
C GLY A 332 10.33 -11.50 2.44
N ARG A 333 11.63 -11.86 2.46
CA ARG A 333 12.74 -10.91 2.74
C ARG A 333 12.77 -9.75 1.76
N GLY A 334 12.68 -10.05 0.47
CA GLY A 334 12.67 -9.04 -0.59
C GLY A 334 11.49 -8.09 -0.45
N THR A 335 10.30 -8.65 -0.23
CA THR A 335 9.08 -7.87 0.01
C THR A 335 9.20 -6.99 1.25
N GLY A 336 9.73 -7.52 2.36
CA GLY A 336 9.95 -6.76 3.58
C GLY A 336 10.91 -5.59 3.40
N ALA A 337 11.98 -5.77 2.63
CA ALA A 337 12.93 -4.70 2.33
C ALA A 337 12.29 -3.57 1.49
N VAL A 338 11.47 -3.93 0.49
CA VAL A 338 10.75 -2.95 -0.33
C VAL A 338 9.71 -2.18 0.49
N LEU A 339 8.97 -2.89 1.36
CA LEU A 339 7.97 -2.26 2.21
C LEU A 339 8.61 -1.31 3.24
N LEU A 340 9.74 -1.69 3.84
CA LEU A 340 10.51 -0.79 4.71
C LEU A 340 10.89 0.49 3.99
N GLY A 341 11.48 0.40 2.79
CA GLY A 341 11.85 1.57 2.00
C GLY A 341 10.64 2.48 1.73
N PHE A 342 9.54 1.90 1.26
CA PHE A 342 8.32 2.64 0.96
C PHE A 342 7.74 3.36 2.18
N LEU A 343 7.64 2.68 3.32
CA LEU A 343 7.06 3.26 4.54
C LEU A 343 7.95 4.34 5.16
N LEU A 344 9.28 4.18 5.13
CA LEU A 344 10.21 5.23 5.54
C LEU A 344 10.10 6.46 4.63
N GLY A 345 10.03 6.25 3.32
CA GLY A 345 9.82 7.34 2.36
C GLY A 345 8.51 8.08 2.65
N THR A 346 7.42 7.35 2.82
CA THR A 346 6.09 7.91 3.14
C THR A 346 6.10 8.71 4.45
N ALA A 347 6.76 8.18 5.48
CA ALA A 347 6.82 8.83 6.79
C ALA A 347 7.56 10.18 6.75
N LEU A 348 8.54 10.32 5.87
CA LEU A 348 9.33 11.55 5.71
C LEU A 348 8.73 12.52 4.69
N GLY A 349 8.09 12.01 3.64
CA GLY A 349 7.68 12.81 2.48
C GLY A 349 6.61 13.85 2.82
N THR A 350 5.54 13.44 3.49
CA THR A 350 4.44 14.36 3.84
C THR A 350 4.88 15.51 4.75
N PRO A 351 5.57 15.27 5.90
CA PRO A 351 5.97 16.36 6.77
C PRO A 351 7.02 17.29 6.14
N LEU A 352 7.95 16.77 5.35
CA LEU A 352 8.95 17.59 4.70
C LEU A 352 8.38 18.44 3.56
N LEU A 353 7.40 17.92 2.81
CA LEU A 353 6.71 18.72 1.81
C LEU A 353 5.86 19.82 2.49
N GLY A 354 5.11 19.47 3.56
CA GLY A 354 4.36 20.46 4.34
C GLY A 354 5.27 21.55 4.91
N LEU A 355 6.39 21.17 5.52
CA LEU A 355 7.37 22.13 6.02
C LEU A 355 7.90 23.04 4.91
N SER A 356 8.15 22.52 3.70
CA SER A 356 8.62 23.34 2.57
C SER A 356 7.56 24.37 2.14
N ILE A 357 6.29 24.01 2.19
CA ILE A 357 5.16 24.91 1.88
C ILE A 357 5.06 26.00 2.95
N ASP A 358 5.10 25.61 4.24
CA ASP A 358 5.00 26.55 5.36
C ASP A 358 6.16 27.56 5.40
N LEU A 359 7.40 27.11 5.13
CA LEU A 359 8.58 27.99 5.16
C LEU A 359 8.64 28.96 3.97
N VAL A 360 8.16 28.55 2.81
CA VAL A 360 8.24 29.35 1.58
C VAL A 360 6.96 30.15 1.34
N GLY A 361 5.83 29.75 1.94
CA GLY A 361 4.51 30.34 1.69
C GLY A 361 3.98 30.04 0.28
N SER A 362 4.47 28.97 -0.37
CA SER A 362 4.10 28.60 -1.74
C SER A 362 4.26 27.10 -1.96
N TYR A 363 3.38 26.53 -2.75
CA TYR A 363 3.43 25.11 -3.18
C TYR A 363 4.49 24.82 -4.25
N GLY A 364 4.93 25.85 -5.01
CA GLY A 364 5.79 25.70 -6.18
C GLY A 364 7.10 24.93 -5.90
N PRO A 365 7.94 25.32 -4.93
CA PRO A 365 9.18 24.59 -4.59
C PRO A 365 8.91 23.14 -4.17
N GLY A 366 7.82 22.90 -3.46
CA GLY A 366 7.39 21.56 -3.07
C GLY A 366 7.08 20.67 -4.28
N TRP A 367 6.30 21.14 -5.24
CA TRP A 367 5.98 20.39 -6.46
C TRP A 367 7.19 20.19 -7.37
N ILE A 368 8.11 21.16 -7.45
CA ILE A 368 9.39 20.99 -8.15
C ILE A 368 10.22 19.89 -7.53
N SER A 369 10.32 19.84 -6.20
CA SER A 369 11.03 18.79 -5.47
C SER A 369 10.43 17.41 -5.74
N VAL A 370 9.11 17.28 -5.73
CA VAL A 370 8.39 16.05 -6.08
C VAL A 370 8.65 15.63 -7.53
N THR A 371 8.70 16.59 -8.46
CA THR A 371 9.03 16.34 -9.87
C THR A 371 10.44 15.76 -10.01
N VAL A 372 11.41 16.34 -9.33
CA VAL A 372 12.80 15.85 -9.31
C VAL A 372 12.86 14.44 -8.72
N LEU A 373 12.14 14.16 -7.64
CA LEU A 373 12.09 12.83 -7.04
C LEU A 373 11.48 11.79 -8.01
N HIS A 374 10.44 12.14 -8.75
CA HIS A 374 9.90 11.25 -9.79
C HIS A 374 10.89 11.04 -10.95
N ALA A 375 11.67 12.05 -11.34
CA ALA A 375 12.77 11.87 -12.29
C ALA A 375 13.84 10.90 -11.75
N VAL A 376 14.18 10.99 -10.46
CA VAL A 376 15.08 10.04 -9.78
C VAL A 376 14.53 8.62 -9.82
N THR A 377 13.21 8.42 -9.67
CA THR A 377 12.63 7.07 -9.79
C THR A 377 12.84 6.48 -11.19
N ILE A 378 12.80 7.27 -12.25
CA ILE A 378 13.08 6.82 -13.62
C ILE A 378 14.53 6.31 -13.73
N LEU A 379 15.48 7.05 -13.16
CA LEU A 379 16.90 6.68 -13.16
C LEU A 379 17.15 5.39 -12.35
N ILE A 380 16.51 5.26 -11.19
CA ILE A 380 16.57 4.04 -10.36
C ILE A 380 16.02 2.84 -11.15
N ALA A 381 14.91 3.01 -11.85
CA ALA A 381 14.29 1.95 -12.64
C ALA A 381 15.16 1.44 -13.81
N LEU A 382 16.19 2.18 -14.23
CA LEU A 382 17.21 1.70 -15.17
C LEU A 382 18.05 0.54 -14.60
N LYS A 383 18.16 0.44 -13.27
CA LYS A 383 18.88 -0.63 -12.56
C LYS A 383 18.01 -1.86 -12.29
N ILE A 384 16.71 -1.79 -12.62
CA ILE A 384 15.76 -2.89 -12.43
C ILE A 384 15.62 -3.62 -13.75
N PRO A 385 15.92 -4.93 -13.81
CA PRO A 385 15.82 -5.71 -15.04
C PRO A 385 14.37 -5.82 -15.55
N ALA A 386 14.22 -6.09 -16.81
CA ALA A 386 12.89 -6.32 -17.41
C ALA A 386 12.21 -7.58 -16.82
N GLY A 387 13.00 -8.57 -16.40
CA GLY A 387 12.47 -9.89 -16.07
C GLY A 387 12.17 -10.70 -17.34
N SER A 388 11.69 -11.92 -17.19
CA SER A 388 11.26 -12.75 -18.30
C SER A 388 9.86 -12.32 -18.75
N THR A 389 9.76 -11.62 -19.88
CA THR A 389 8.47 -11.45 -20.55
C THR A 389 8.10 -12.76 -21.25
N GLN A 390 6.96 -13.35 -20.89
CA GLN A 390 6.44 -14.50 -21.66
C GLN A 390 5.70 -13.98 -22.90
N PRO A 391 6.04 -14.47 -24.11
CA PRO A 391 5.25 -14.14 -25.29
C PRO A 391 3.81 -14.62 -25.10
N VAL A 392 2.87 -13.79 -25.56
CA VAL A 392 1.45 -14.16 -25.62
C VAL A 392 1.32 -15.30 -26.63
N SER A 393 1.06 -16.52 -26.15
CA SER A 393 0.64 -17.65 -26.97
C SER A 393 -0.81 -17.54 -27.32
#